data_b803502d817af6958834d2ffedc8b2d4
#
_entry.id   b803502d817af6958834d2ffedc8b2d4
#
_cell.length_a   1.000
_cell.length_b   1.000
_cell.length_c   1.000
_cell.angle_alpha   90.00
_cell.angle_beta   90.00
_cell.angle_gamma   90.00
#
_symmetry.space_group_name_H-M   'P 1'
#
loop_
_entity.id
_entity.type
_entity.pdbx_description
1 polymer ?
#
loop_
_entity_poly.entity_id
_entity_poly.type
_entity_poly.pdbx_seq_one_letter_code
_entity_poly.pdbx_strand_id
1 'polypeptide(L)'
;PLPQRRHVTCLSGLEQLRIVPEANFVNVGERTNVAGSAKFARLIREKNYEEALSVARAQVEAGANIVDVCMDDGLIDGPEAMRDFLNLMGSEPEISAVPVMIDSSKWEVLETGLRVVQGKSVVNSISLKEGEQEFLHRARLIRRYGAAAVVMLFDEQGQADTYARKIEVAQRAYKLLTDDGFPAEDIIFDPNVLAVATGIAEHDGYAKAFIDATRWIKEHLPHAKVSGGVSNLSFAFRGNNTVREAMHSAFLYHLSLIHI
;
A
#
# COMPACT_ATOMS: atom_id res chain seq x y z
N PRO A 1 19.20 15.80 -28.07
CA PRO A 1 18.48 14.59 -27.71
C PRO A 1 17.81 14.83 -26.36
N LEU A 2 16.52 14.49 -26.26
CA LEU A 2 15.82 14.50 -24.98
C LEU A 2 16.46 13.43 -24.05
N PRO A 3 16.65 13.70 -22.76
CA PRO A 3 17.16 12.70 -21.85
C PRO A 3 16.23 11.47 -21.83
N GLN A 4 16.81 10.29 -21.85
CA GLN A 4 16.03 9.06 -21.73
C GLN A 4 15.33 9.07 -20.36
N ARG A 5 14.00 8.88 -20.37
CA ARG A 5 13.20 8.76 -19.14
C ARG A 5 13.67 7.52 -18.38
N ARG A 6 14.13 7.71 -17.16
CA ARG A 6 14.42 6.57 -16.26
C ARG A 6 13.11 6.09 -15.64
N HIS A 7 12.80 4.81 -15.80
CA HIS A 7 11.65 4.16 -15.16
C HIS A 7 11.97 3.85 -13.69
N VAL A 8 11.89 4.87 -12.85
CA VAL A 8 12.15 4.77 -11.41
C VAL A 8 10.91 5.26 -10.68
N THR A 9 10.40 4.47 -9.74
CA THR A 9 9.35 4.92 -8.84
C THR A 9 9.92 6.01 -7.94
N CYS A 10 9.40 7.22 -8.09
CA CYS A 10 9.76 8.37 -7.28
C CYS A 10 8.51 8.86 -6.56
N LEU A 11 8.48 8.71 -5.26
CA LEU A 11 7.45 9.29 -4.39
C LEU A 11 8.03 10.50 -3.67
N SER A 12 7.19 11.36 -3.10
CA SER A 12 7.69 12.49 -2.33
C SER A 12 6.65 13.00 -1.32
N GLY A 13 7.14 13.38 -0.16
CA GLY A 13 6.62 14.47 0.63
C GLY A 13 7.40 15.72 0.28
N LEU A 14 7.98 16.40 1.27
CA LEU A 14 8.97 17.46 1.05
C LEU A 14 10.30 16.88 0.54
N GLU A 15 10.61 15.64 0.91
CA GLU A 15 11.78 14.91 0.44
C GLU A 15 11.41 13.85 -0.59
N GLN A 16 12.33 13.52 -1.49
CA GLN A 16 12.12 12.51 -2.50
C GLN A 16 12.49 11.13 -1.98
N LEU A 17 11.57 10.18 -2.12
CA LEU A 17 11.81 8.74 -1.94
C LEU A 17 11.95 8.09 -3.32
N ARG A 18 13.13 7.56 -3.63
CA ARG A 18 13.39 6.80 -4.86
C ARG A 18 13.44 5.31 -4.55
N ILE A 19 12.59 4.53 -5.20
CA ILE A 19 12.55 3.08 -5.06
C ILE A 19 13.30 2.46 -6.24
N VAL A 20 14.56 2.13 -5.99
CA VAL A 20 15.49 1.56 -6.96
C VAL A 20 15.98 0.19 -6.48
N PRO A 21 16.52 -0.68 -7.37
CA PRO A 21 17.00 -2.01 -6.97
C PRO A 21 18.09 -1.98 -5.90
N GLU A 22 18.88 -0.92 -5.86
CA GLU A 22 19.98 -0.75 -4.90
C GLU A 22 19.51 -0.20 -3.54
N ALA A 23 18.24 0.23 -3.43
CA ALA A 23 17.69 0.72 -2.18
C ALA A 23 17.27 -0.43 -1.26
N ASN A 24 17.30 -0.17 0.03
CA ASN A 24 16.77 -1.08 1.03
C ASN A 24 15.25 -1.24 0.91
N PHE A 25 14.71 -2.19 1.66
CA PHE A 25 13.28 -2.42 1.81
C PHE A 25 12.56 -1.14 2.26
N VAL A 26 11.42 -0.84 1.63
CA VAL A 26 10.62 0.34 1.96
C VAL A 26 9.60 -0.01 3.04
N ASN A 27 9.69 0.66 4.18
CA ASN A 27 8.78 0.47 5.29
C ASN A 27 7.61 1.45 5.19
N VAL A 28 6.39 0.93 5.22
CA VAL A 28 5.15 1.70 5.32
C VAL A 28 4.66 1.66 6.76
N GLY A 29 4.50 2.83 7.38
CA GLY A 29 3.97 2.95 8.73
C GLY A 29 2.44 2.94 8.70
N GLU A 30 1.80 1.99 9.40
CA GLU A 30 0.35 1.77 9.40
C GLU A 30 -0.33 2.12 10.73
N ARG A 31 0.27 2.93 11.59
CA ARG A 31 -0.34 3.32 12.89
C ARG A 31 -1.34 4.47 12.77
N THR A 32 -1.34 5.20 11.66
CA THR A 32 -2.33 6.22 11.29
C THR A 32 -3.51 5.62 10.51
N ASN A 33 -3.88 4.40 10.86
CA ASN A 33 -5.00 3.65 10.29
C ASN A 33 -6.02 3.36 11.41
N VAL A 34 -7.24 3.88 11.28
CA VAL A 34 -8.30 3.75 12.29
C VAL A 34 -8.75 2.31 12.50
N ALA A 35 -8.66 1.46 11.49
CA ALA A 35 -8.98 0.03 11.61
C ALA A 35 -7.87 -0.75 12.32
N GLY A 36 -6.61 -0.33 12.17
CA GLY A 36 -5.42 -1.01 12.72
C GLY A 36 -4.94 -0.48 14.07
N SER A 37 -5.38 0.71 14.50
CA SER A 37 -4.91 1.40 15.70
C SER A 37 -6.06 1.96 16.54
N ALA A 38 -6.38 1.28 17.63
CA ALA A 38 -7.44 1.73 18.55
C ALA A 38 -7.16 3.13 19.15
N LYS A 39 -5.88 3.45 19.41
CA LYS A 39 -5.48 4.78 19.88
C LYS A 39 -5.82 5.82 18.81
N PHE A 40 -5.38 5.61 17.58
CA PHE A 40 -5.59 6.56 16.49
C PHE A 40 -7.08 6.73 16.18
N ALA A 41 -7.86 5.63 16.11
CA ALA A 41 -9.31 5.68 15.91
C ALA A 41 -10.03 6.54 16.95
N ARG A 42 -9.66 6.38 18.24
CA ARG A 42 -10.21 7.21 19.31
C ARG A 42 -9.91 8.69 19.09
N LEU A 43 -8.67 9.02 18.81
CA LEU A 43 -8.22 10.41 18.61
C LEU A 43 -8.95 11.09 17.45
N ILE A 44 -9.13 10.39 16.34
CA ILE A 44 -9.87 10.91 15.17
C ILE A 44 -11.35 11.11 15.50
N ARG A 45 -12.01 10.16 16.19
CA ARG A 45 -13.42 10.31 16.61
C ARG A 45 -13.61 11.48 17.58
N GLU A 46 -12.65 11.71 18.48
CA GLU A 46 -12.64 12.83 19.42
C GLU A 46 -12.20 14.16 18.77
N LYS A 47 -11.83 14.15 17.50
CA LYS A 47 -11.23 15.29 16.76
C LYS A 47 -9.97 15.85 17.45
N ASN A 48 -9.25 15.04 18.20
CA ASN A 48 -7.98 15.38 18.83
C ASN A 48 -6.82 15.18 17.82
N TYR A 49 -6.80 16.01 16.80
CA TYR A 49 -5.84 15.91 15.72
C TYR A 49 -4.40 16.23 16.14
N GLU A 50 -4.21 17.07 17.16
CA GLU A 50 -2.88 17.41 17.68
C GLU A 50 -2.18 16.16 18.25
N GLU A 51 -2.88 15.37 19.04
CA GLU A 51 -2.35 14.11 19.55
C GLU A 51 -2.28 13.04 18.43
N ALA A 52 -3.19 13.05 17.49
CA ALA A 52 -3.15 12.15 16.33
C ALA A 52 -1.90 12.37 15.45
N LEU A 53 -1.43 13.62 15.28
CA LEU A 53 -0.17 13.94 14.61
C LEU A 53 1.04 13.31 15.31
N SER A 54 1.01 13.17 16.65
CA SER A 54 2.08 12.49 17.37
C SER A 54 2.24 11.02 16.95
N VAL A 55 1.15 10.38 16.55
CA VAL A 55 1.18 9.00 16.03
C VAL A 55 1.87 8.94 14.66
N ALA A 56 1.63 9.91 13.79
CA ALA A 56 2.32 10.01 12.51
C ALA A 56 3.81 10.30 12.70
N ARG A 57 4.15 11.28 13.56
CA ARG A 57 5.54 11.65 13.88
C ARG A 57 6.34 10.47 14.41
N ALA A 58 5.79 9.73 15.38
CA ALA A 58 6.46 8.56 15.94
C ALA A 58 6.79 7.48 14.89
N GLN A 59 6.00 7.35 13.84
CA GLN A 59 6.30 6.41 12.74
C GLN A 59 7.49 6.88 11.90
N VAL A 60 7.55 8.16 11.58
CA VAL A 60 8.68 8.76 10.82
C VAL A 60 9.97 8.66 11.64
N GLU A 61 9.92 9.01 12.93
CA GLU A 61 11.05 8.88 13.86
C GLU A 61 11.53 7.42 13.99
N ALA A 62 10.62 6.47 13.90
CA ALA A 62 10.94 5.03 13.91
C ALA A 62 11.45 4.50 12.55
N GLY A 63 11.58 5.35 11.53
CA GLY A 63 12.16 5.01 10.24
C GLY A 63 11.15 4.58 9.17
N ALA A 64 9.88 4.93 9.30
CA ALA A 64 8.92 4.74 8.21
C ALA A 64 9.32 5.61 7.01
N ASN A 65 9.37 5.00 5.83
CA ASN A 65 9.66 5.69 4.58
C ASN A 65 8.40 6.28 3.92
N ILE A 66 7.24 5.74 4.26
CA ILE A 66 5.90 6.15 3.82
C ILE A 66 5.00 6.08 5.03
N VAL A 67 4.07 7.02 5.19
CA VAL A 67 3.04 6.96 6.24
C VAL A 67 1.68 6.68 5.58
N ASP A 68 1.07 5.55 5.96
CA ASP A 68 -0.27 5.17 5.54
C ASP A 68 -1.31 5.88 6.41
N VAL A 69 -2.33 6.45 5.77
CA VAL A 69 -3.45 7.14 6.43
C VAL A 69 -4.76 6.54 5.97
N CYS A 70 -5.49 5.94 6.93
CA CYS A 70 -6.81 5.36 6.68
C CYS A 70 -7.84 5.89 7.69
N MET A 71 -8.98 6.35 7.17
CA MET A 71 -10.09 6.90 7.95
C MET A 71 -11.37 6.04 7.83
N ASP A 72 -11.23 4.77 7.42
CA ASP A 72 -12.36 3.86 7.19
C ASP A 72 -12.94 3.33 8.52
N ASP A 73 -13.88 4.08 9.07
CA ASP A 73 -14.65 3.74 10.27
C ASP A 73 -16.09 4.21 10.10
N GLY A 74 -17.06 3.40 10.54
CA GLY A 74 -18.48 3.71 10.41
C GLY A 74 -18.97 4.90 11.24
N LEU A 75 -18.18 5.38 12.19
CA LEU A 75 -18.48 6.51 13.07
C LEU A 75 -17.71 7.78 12.69
N ILE A 76 -16.93 7.75 11.60
CA ILE A 76 -16.10 8.86 11.14
C ILE A 76 -16.63 9.31 9.77
N ASP A 77 -16.75 10.63 9.58
CA ASP A 77 -16.87 11.20 8.24
C ASP A 77 -15.50 11.09 7.55
N GLY A 78 -15.34 10.04 6.75
CA GLY A 78 -14.06 9.70 6.14
C GLY A 78 -13.46 10.83 5.28
N PRO A 79 -14.21 11.43 4.35
CA PRO A 79 -13.74 12.55 3.55
C PRO A 79 -13.32 13.76 4.41
N GLU A 80 -14.13 14.18 5.39
CA GLU A 80 -13.77 15.27 6.29
C GLU A 80 -12.49 14.98 7.06
N ALA A 81 -12.45 13.83 7.73
CA ALA A 81 -11.31 13.43 8.56
C ALA A 81 -10.01 13.28 7.73
N MET A 82 -10.09 12.69 6.54
CA MET A 82 -8.93 12.55 5.63
C MET A 82 -8.39 13.92 5.23
N ARG A 83 -9.27 14.82 4.78
CA ARG A 83 -8.89 16.19 4.40
C ARG A 83 -8.21 16.93 5.56
N ASP A 84 -8.86 16.95 6.72
CA ASP A 84 -8.42 17.74 7.86
C ASP A 84 -7.09 17.20 8.41
N PHE A 85 -6.95 15.88 8.54
CA PHE A 85 -5.73 15.27 9.03
C PHE A 85 -4.55 15.45 8.05
N LEU A 86 -4.75 15.27 6.74
CA LEU A 86 -3.69 15.47 5.75
C LEU A 86 -3.26 16.93 5.63
N ASN A 87 -4.17 17.88 5.77
CA ASN A 87 -3.82 19.32 5.82
C ASN A 87 -2.95 19.64 7.05
N LEU A 88 -3.25 19.06 8.20
CA LEU A 88 -2.45 19.23 9.41
C LEU A 88 -1.09 18.55 9.28
N MET A 89 -1.03 17.31 8.74
CA MET A 89 0.24 16.64 8.44
C MET A 89 1.12 17.49 7.52
N GLY A 90 0.54 18.13 6.51
CA GLY A 90 1.25 19.00 5.57
C GLY A 90 1.87 20.24 6.20
N SER A 91 1.36 20.68 7.37
CA SER A 91 1.93 21.81 8.13
C SER A 91 3.07 21.40 9.07
N GLU A 92 3.34 20.10 9.23
CA GLU A 92 4.38 19.55 10.10
C GLU A 92 5.57 19.06 9.27
N PRO A 93 6.66 19.81 9.13
CA PRO A 93 7.79 19.45 8.25
C PRO A 93 8.41 18.09 8.57
N GLU A 94 8.44 17.70 9.86
CA GLU A 94 9.01 16.42 10.30
C GLU A 94 8.18 15.23 9.81
N ILE A 95 6.86 15.38 9.68
CA ILE A 95 5.99 14.32 9.19
C ILE A 95 5.90 14.38 7.66
N SER A 96 5.75 15.58 7.12
CA SER A 96 5.58 15.79 5.68
C SER A 96 6.86 15.61 4.86
N ALA A 97 8.01 15.33 5.50
CA ALA A 97 9.25 14.93 4.83
C ALA A 97 9.02 13.68 3.97
N VAL A 98 8.29 12.68 4.49
CA VAL A 98 8.02 11.41 3.80
C VAL A 98 6.72 11.47 2.97
N PRO A 99 6.62 10.67 1.89
CA PRO A 99 5.37 10.55 1.13
C PRO A 99 4.27 9.89 1.95
N VAL A 100 3.02 10.22 1.62
CA VAL A 100 1.81 9.65 2.21
C VAL A 100 1.22 8.57 1.32
N MET A 101 0.76 7.47 1.92
CA MET A 101 -0.13 6.51 1.30
C MET A 101 -1.56 6.80 1.79
N ILE A 102 -2.45 7.10 0.85
CA ILE A 102 -3.87 7.38 1.13
C ILE A 102 -4.60 6.06 1.01
N ASP A 103 -5.12 5.56 2.13
CA ASP A 103 -5.79 4.26 2.21
C ASP A 103 -7.29 4.42 2.48
N SER A 104 -8.10 3.84 1.62
CA SER A 104 -9.54 3.67 1.86
C SER A 104 -10.16 2.66 0.90
N SER A 105 -11.22 2.00 1.38
CA SER A 105 -12.12 1.20 0.56
C SER A 105 -13.09 2.04 -0.28
N LYS A 106 -13.21 3.34 0.00
CA LYS A 106 -14.15 4.27 -0.63
C LYS A 106 -13.42 5.26 -1.52
N TRP A 107 -13.82 5.33 -2.79
CA TRP A 107 -13.19 6.25 -3.75
C TRP A 107 -13.29 7.72 -3.32
N GLU A 108 -14.42 8.15 -2.77
CA GLU A 108 -14.62 9.53 -2.31
C GLU A 108 -13.59 9.98 -1.26
N VAL A 109 -13.17 9.06 -0.38
CA VAL A 109 -12.14 9.32 0.64
C VAL A 109 -10.78 9.43 -0.02
N LEU A 110 -10.45 8.49 -0.92
CA LEU A 110 -9.20 8.51 -1.70
C LEU A 110 -9.06 9.80 -2.49
N GLU A 111 -10.10 10.19 -3.23
CA GLU A 111 -10.07 11.40 -4.05
C GLU A 111 -9.96 12.66 -3.20
N THR A 112 -10.64 12.70 -2.04
CA THR A 112 -10.50 13.82 -1.10
C THR A 112 -9.07 13.95 -0.60
N GLY A 113 -8.41 12.84 -0.24
CA GLY A 113 -7.00 12.81 0.13
C GLY A 113 -6.08 13.28 -1.00
N LEU A 114 -6.31 12.81 -2.23
CA LEU A 114 -5.54 13.22 -3.40
C LEU A 114 -5.61 14.71 -3.70
N ARG A 115 -6.70 15.39 -3.33
CA ARG A 115 -6.88 16.84 -3.54
C ARG A 115 -6.05 17.69 -2.59
N VAL A 116 -5.65 17.15 -1.44
CA VAL A 116 -4.99 17.94 -0.38
C VAL A 116 -3.59 17.46 -0.03
N VAL A 117 -3.23 16.21 -0.36
CA VAL A 117 -1.91 15.67 -0.06
C VAL A 117 -0.80 16.43 -0.78
N GLN A 118 0.31 16.64 -0.08
CA GLN A 118 1.50 17.27 -0.66
C GLN A 118 2.43 16.23 -1.30
N GLY A 119 3.08 16.61 -2.40
CA GLY A 119 4.05 15.76 -3.09
C GLY A 119 3.40 14.67 -3.95
N LYS A 120 4.17 13.63 -4.25
CA LYS A 120 3.70 12.44 -5.00
C LYS A 120 3.37 11.31 -4.04
N SER A 121 2.09 11.10 -3.81
CA SER A 121 1.52 10.10 -2.91
C SER A 121 1.35 8.74 -3.57
N VAL A 122 0.89 7.78 -2.76
CA VAL A 122 0.41 6.45 -3.21
C VAL A 122 -1.06 6.32 -2.83
N VAL A 123 -1.87 5.78 -3.72
CA VAL A 123 -3.26 5.39 -3.43
C VAL A 123 -3.30 3.91 -3.08
N ASN A 124 -3.89 3.56 -1.98
CA ASN A 124 -4.17 2.20 -1.52
C ASN A 124 -5.69 2.03 -1.36
N SER A 125 -6.41 1.39 -2.25
CA SER A 125 -5.96 0.70 -3.44
C SER A 125 -7.02 0.73 -4.54
N ILE A 126 -6.67 0.24 -5.72
CA ILE A 126 -7.61 -0.10 -6.79
C ILE A 126 -7.53 -1.59 -7.12
N SER A 127 -8.58 -2.14 -7.72
CA SER A 127 -8.62 -3.55 -8.13
C SER A 127 -9.62 -3.76 -9.25
N LEU A 128 -9.59 -4.94 -9.87
CA LEU A 128 -10.55 -5.38 -10.90
C LEU A 128 -11.87 -5.91 -10.32
N LYS A 129 -12.08 -5.80 -9.01
CA LYS A 129 -13.27 -6.31 -8.31
C LYS A 129 -14.59 -5.74 -8.89
N GLU A 130 -14.58 -4.46 -9.27
CA GLU A 130 -15.73 -3.75 -9.83
C GLU A 130 -15.69 -3.70 -11.37
N GLY A 131 -14.82 -4.50 -11.99
CA GLY A 131 -14.65 -4.60 -13.45
C GLY A 131 -13.65 -3.59 -14.02
N GLU A 132 -13.31 -3.81 -15.31
CA GLU A 132 -12.26 -3.08 -16.01
C GLU A 132 -12.56 -1.59 -16.20
N GLN A 133 -13.82 -1.25 -16.44
CA GLN A 133 -14.20 0.16 -16.68
C GLN A 133 -13.95 1.03 -15.45
N GLU A 134 -14.39 0.58 -14.28
CA GLU A 134 -14.20 1.29 -13.03
C GLU A 134 -12.71 1.33 -12.63
N PHE A 135 -12.02 0.21 -12.81
CA PHE A 135 -10.59 0.10 -12.57
C PHE A 135 -9.78 1.13 -13.38
N LEU A 136 -10.02 1.22 -14.69
CA LEU A 136 -9.35 2.17 -15.56
C LEU A 136 -9.79 3.61 -15.29
N HIS A 137 -11.06 3.82 -14.95
CA HIS A 137 -11.55 5.15 -14.56
C HIS A 137 -10.77 5.69 -13.35
N ARG A 138 -10.67 4.91 -12.28
CA ARG A 138 -9.90 5.28 -11.07
C ARG A 138 -8.42 5.46 -11.37
N ALA A 139 -7.82 4.57 -12.16
CA ALA A 139 -6.42 4.67 -12.58
C ALA A 139 -6.12 5.99 -13.31
N ARG A 140 -6.98 6.40 -14.23
CA ARG A 140 -6.85 7.69 -14.94
C ARG A 140 -6.92 8.88 -13.99
N LEU A 141 -7.81 8.84 -12.99
CA LEU A 141 -7.90 9.90 -11.99
C LEU A 141 -6.62 9.93 -11.13
N ILE A 142 -6.15 8.80 -10.62
CA ILE A 142 -4.89 8.69 -9.85
C ILE A 142 -3.73 9.28 -10.65
N ARG A 143 -3.61 8.90 -11.94
CA ARG A 143 -2.58 9.43 -12.83
C ARG A 143 -2.69 10.94 -13.01
N ARG A 144 -3.90 11.50 -13.10
CA ARG A 144 -4.12 12.96 -13.20
C ARG A 144 -3.68 13.71 -11.95
N TYR A 145 -3.83 13.11 -10.78
CA TYR A 145 -3.29 13.64 -9.52
C TYR A 145 -1.77 13.40 -9.37
N GLY A 146 -1.18 12.62 -10.27
CA GLY A 146 0.26 12.33 -10.27
C GLY A 146 0.70 11.29 -9.23
N ALA A 147 -0.23 10.53 -8.64
CA ALA A 147 0.06 9.53 -7.63
C ALA A 147 0.43 8.16 -8.23
N ALA A 148 1.12 7.34 -7.45
CA ALA A 148 1.27 5.91 -7.69
C ALA A 148 0.06 5.15 -7.14
N ALA A 149 -0.13 3.90 -7.56
CA ALA A 149 -1.27 3.09 -7.12
C ALA A 149 -0.84 1.71 -6.62
N VAL A 150 -1.36 1.33 -5.46
CA VAL A 150 -1.42 -0.07 -5.06
C VAL A 150 -2.55 -0.73 -5.82
N VAL A 151 -2.23 -1.84 -6.48
CA VAL A 151 -3.17 -2.67 -7.24
C VAL A 151 -3.34 -3.99 -6.50
N MET A 152 -4.44 -4.13 -5.77
CA MET A 152 -4.75 -5.38 -5.09
C MET A 152 -5.15 -6.45 -6.10
N LEU A 153 -4.67 -7.68 -5.90
CA LEU A 153 -5.00 -8.81 -6.77
C LEU A 153 -6.35 -9.41 -6.40
N PHE A 154 -7.39 -8.62 -6.70
CA PHE A 154 -8.79 -8.99 -6.71
C PHE A 154 -9.37 -8.76 -8.11
N ASP A 155 -10.24 -9.63 -8.54
CA ASP A 155 -11.06 -9.43 -9.73
C ASP A 155 -12.55 -9.73 -9.45
N GLU A 156 -13.34 -9.84 -10.46
CA GLU A 156 -14.78 -10.11 -10.39
C GLU A 156 -15.10 -11.47 -9.74
N GLN A 157 -14.12 -12.39 -9.69
CA GLN A 157 -14.23 -13.69 -9.02
C GLN A 157 -13.82 -13.64 -7.55
N GLY A 158 -13.29 -12.52 -7.09
CA GLY A 158 -12.82 -12.30 -5.72
C GLY A 158 -11.31 -12.25 -5.59
N GLN A 159 -10.82 -12.52 -4.39
CA GLN A 159 -9.41 -12.46 -4.04
C GLN A 159 -8.60 -13.56 -4.72
N ALA A 160 -7.46 -13.20 -5.31
CA ALA A 160 -6.51 -14.18 -5.81
C ALA A 160 -5.73 -14.79 -4.64
N ASP A 161 -6.02 -16.01 -4.28
CA ASP A 161 -5.42 -16.76 -3.16
C ASP A 161 -4.27 -17.68 -3.61
N THR A 162 -4.41 -18.34 -4.75
CA THR A 162 -3.40 -19.26 -5.32
C THR A 162 -2.38 -18.52 -6.17
N TYR A 163 -1.19 -19.11 -6.33
CA TYR A 163 -0.14 -18.60 -7.21
C TYR A 163 -0.66 -18.32 -8.62
N ALA A 164 -1.38 -19.28 -9.22
CA ALA A 164 -1.88 -19.14 -10.58
C ALA A 164 -2.84 -17.95 -10.73
N ARG A 165 -3.76 -17.78 -9.76
CA ARG A 165 -4.70 -16.67 -9.75
C ARG A 165 -3.99 -15.32 -9.56
N LYS A 166 -2.97 -15.27 -8.69
CA LYS A 166 -2.17 -14.05 -8.48
C LYS A 166 -1.49 -13.61 -9.78
N ILE A 167 -0.90 -14.55 -10.53
CA ILE A 167 -0.28 -14.27 -11.83
C ILE A 167 -1.31 -13.77 -12.86
N GLU A 168 -2.42 -14.47 -12.99
CA GLU A 168 -3.48 -14.14 -13.94
C GLU A 168 -4.00 -12.71 -13.73
N VAL A 169 -4.37 -12.37 -12.50
CA VAL A 169 -4.90 -11.03 -12.16
C VAL A 169 -3.82 -9.95 -12.30
N ALA A 170 -2.58 -10.21 -11.89
CA ALA A 170 -1.48 -9.26 -12.04
C ALA A 170 -1.19 -8.95 -13.51
N GLN A 171 -1.13 -9.98 -14.35
CA GLN A 171 -0.90 -9.85 -15.78
C GLN A 171 -1.99 -9.05 -16.48
N ARG A 172 -3.26 -9.37 -16.16
CA ARG A 172 -4.42 -8.65 -16.69
C ARG A 172 -4.42 -7.17 -16.27
N ALA A 173 -4.24 -6.90 -14.98
CA ALA A 173 -4.21 -5.54 -14.47
C ALA A 173 -3.03 -4.73 -15.04
N TYR A 174 -1.84 -5.33 -15.11
CA TYR A 174 -0.67 -4.68 -15.70
C TYR A 174 -0.91 -4.27 -17.16
N LYS A 175 -1.41 -5.22 -17.96
CA LYS A 175 -1.70 -4.96 -19.37
C LYS A 175 -2.72 -3.83 -19.54
N LEU A 176 -3.82 -3.86 -18.82
CA LEU A 176 -4.86 -2.83 -18.86
C LEU A 176 -4.30 -1.44 -18.50
N LEU A 177 -3.52 -1.34 -17.44
CA LEU A 177 -2.95 -0.08 -16.97
C LEU A 177 -1.93 0.48 -17.97
N THR A 178 -1.01 -0.35 -18.45
CA THR A 178 0.04 0.10 -19.37
C THR A 178 -0.50 0.43 -20.75
N ASP A 179 -1.48 -0.31 -21.27
CA ASP A 179 -2.16 -0.01 -22.53
C ASP A 179 -2.93 1.32 -22.44
N ASP A 180 -3.50 1.65 -21.27
CA ASP A 180 -4.15 2.95 -21.00
C ASP A 180 -3.15 4.08 -20.70
N GLY A 181 -1.84 3.77 -20.68
CA GLY A 181 -0.75 4.72 -20.49
C GLY A 181 -0.48 5.08 -19.03
N PHE A 182 -0.90 4.27 -18.05
CA PHE A 182 -0.47 4.42 -16.67
C PHE A 182 1.02 4.07 -16.57
N PRO A 183 1.86 4.88 -15.88
CA PRO A 183 3.29 4.60 -15.76
C PRO A 183 3.55 3.26 -15.05
N ALA A 184 4.28 2.36 -15.69
CA ALA A 184 4.57 1.04 -15.12
C ALA A 184 5.35 1.13 -13.80
N GLU A 185 6.21 2.13 -13.67
CA GLU A 185 6.97 2.41 -12.45
C GLU A 185 6.11 2.89 -11.27
N ASP A 186 4.87 3.32 -11.52
CA ASP A 186 3.92 3.77 -10.50
C ASP A 186 2.89 2.68 -10.13
N ILE A 187 3.00 1.47 -10.69
CA ILE A 187 2.19 0.30 -10.35
C ILE A 187 2.86 -0.45 -9.21
N ILE A 188 2.13 -0.64 -8.11
CA ILE A 188 2.56 -1.40 -6.92
C ILE A 188 1.56 -2.53 -6.70
N PHE A 189 1.89 -3.76 -7.05
CA PHE A 189 1.00 -4.89 -6.82
C PHE A 189 0.97 -5.29 -5.35
N ASP A 190 -0.22 -5.59 -4.81
CA ASP A 190 -0.39 -6.31 -3.56
C ASP A 190 -1.01 -7.68 -3.84
N PRO A 191 -0.18 -8.75 -3.83
CA PRO A 191 -0.65 -10.12 -4.02
C PRO A 191 -1.43 -10.69 -2.83
N ASN A 192 -1.75 -9.90 -1.84
CA ASN A 192 -2.44 -10.26 -0.60
C ASN A 192 -1.67 -11.28 0.26
N VAL A 193 -1.07 -10.79 1.33
CA VAL A 193 -0.50 -11.67 2.37
C VAL A 193 -1.64 -12.26 3.17
N LEU A 194 -1.82 -13.57 3.07
CA LEU A 194 -2.87 -14.32 3.73
C LEU A 194 -2.32 -15.10 4.94
N ALA A 195 -3.16 -15.32 5.94
CA ALA A 195 -2.78 -16.05 7.15
C ALA A 195 -2.47 -17.51 6.87
N VAL A 196 -1.39 -18.00 7.44
CA VAL A 196 -1.01 -19.43 7.44
C VAL A 196 -1.24 -20.07 8.80
N ALA A 197 -1.14 -21.39 8.86
CA ALA A 197 -1.31 -22.18 10.09
C ALA A 197 -2.68 -21.93 10.78
N THR A 198 -3.73 -21.80 10.01
CA THR A 198 -5.10 -21.58 10.47
C THR A 198 -5.81 -22.90 10.82
N GLY A 199 -5.19 -24.05 10.58
CA GLY A 199 -5.80 -25.38 10.68
C GLY A 199 -6.51 -25.83 9.42
N ILE A 200 -6.50 -25.02 8.35
CA ILE A 200 -7.08 -25.36 7.04
C ILE A 200 -5.91 -25.63 6.09
N ALA A 201 -5.86 -26.84 5.51
CA ALA A 201 -4.72 -27.29 4.70
C ALA A 201 -4.45 -26.40 3.47
N GLU A 202 -5.49 -25.88 2.82
CA GLU A 202 -5.36 -24.98 1.69
C GLU A 202 -4.59 -23.69 2.03
N HIS A 203 -4.63 -23.24 3.30
CA HIS A 203 -3.97 -22.02 3.75
C HIS A 203 -2.46 -22.18 3.95
N ASP A 204 -1.96 -23.42 4.05
CA ASP A 204 -0.54 -23.68 4.30
C ASP A 204 0.37 -23.18 3.14
N GLY A 205 -0.18 -23.16 1.93
CA GLY A 205 0.51 -22.69 0.72
C GLY A 205 0.56 -21.17 0.51
N TYR A 206 -0.18 -20.38 1.26
CA TYR A 206 -0.40 -18.96 0.97
C TYR A 206 0.87 -18.10 1.04
N ALA A 207 1.72 -18.33 2.04
CA ALA A 207 2.99 -17.62 2.16
C ALA A 207 3.90 -17.89 0.95
N LYS A 208 4.00 -19.17 0.55
CA LYS A 208 4.77 -19.55 -0.63
C LYS A 208 4.19 -18.97 -1.90
N ALA A 209 2.87 -18.98 -2.07
CA ALA A 209 2.20 -18.40 -3.23
C ALA A 209 2.48 -16.90 -3.36
N PHE A 210 2.53 -16.16 -2.23
CA PHE A 210 2.91 -14.75 -2.22
C PHE A 210 4.36 -14.53 -2.67
N ILE A 211 5.30 -15.30 -2.10
CA ILE A 211 6.73 -15.20 -2.43
C ILE A 211 6.97 -15.52 -3.91
N ASP A 212 6.39 -16.61 -4.41
CA ASP A 212 6.53 -17.03 -5.81
C ASP A 212 5.87 -16.01 -6.76
N ALA A 213 4.70 -15.47 -6.43
CA ALA A 213 4.05 -14.42 -7.21
C ALA A 213 4.89 -13.13 -7.23
N THR A 214 5.48 -12.74 -6.10
CA THR A 214 6.39 -11.59 -6.03
C THR A 214 7.55 -11.75 -7.00
N ARG A 215 8.22 -12.93 -7.00
CA ARG A 215 9.31 -13.22 -7.92
C ARG A 215 8.83 -13.12 -9.36
N TRP A 216 7.73 -13.77 -9.68
CA TRP A 216 7.19 -13.75 -11.04
C TRP A 216 6.86 -12.33 -11.52
N ILE A 217 6.20 -11.50 -10.69
CA ILE A 217 5.88 -10.09 -11.00
C ILE A 217 7.16 -9.32 -11.31
N LYS A 218 8.20 -9.47 -10.49
CA LYS A 218 9.48 -8.79 -10.68
C LYS A 218 10.18 -9.17 -11.98
N GLU A 219 10.05 -10.43 -12.41
CA GLU A 219 10.67 -10.96 -13.62
C GLU A 219 9.89 -10.65 -14.90
N HIS A 220 8.56 -10.57 -14.83
CA HIS A 220 7.70 -10.55 -16.02
C HIS A 220 6.90 -9.24 -16.21
N LEU A 221 6.74 -8.42 -15.17
CA LEU A 221 6.03 -7.14 -15.25
C LEU A 221 7.03 -5.98 -15.02
N PRO A 222 7.71 -5.51 -16.10
CA PRO A 222 8.80 -4.55 -15.98
C PRO A 222 8.38 -3.27 -15.22
N HIS A 223 9.26 -2.80 -14.34
CA HIS A 223 9.15 -1.60 -13.53
C HIS A 223 8.09 -1.63 -12.42
N ALA A 224 7.16 -2.58 -12.40
CA ALA A 224 6.19 -2.73 -11.31
C ALA A 224 6.90 -3.08 -9.99
N LYS A 225 6.27 -2.67 -8.89
CA LYS A 225 6.69 -2.96 -7.52
C LYS A 225 5.71 -3.92 -6.86
N VAL A 226 6.10 -4.44 -5.70
CA VAL A 226 5.23 -5.30 -4.88
C VAL A 226 5.19 -4.76 -3.46
N SER A 227 4.01 -4.75 -2.87
CA SER A 227 3.78 -4.47 -1.45
C SER A 227 3.02 -5.61 -0.77
N GLY A 228 2.92 -5.58 0.55
CA GLY A 228 2.10 -6.52 1.30
C GLY A 228 2.10 -6.25 2.80
N GLY A 229 0.96 -6.53 3.43
CA GLY A 229 0.76 -6.41 4.86
C GLY A 229 1.34 -7.61 5.60
N VAL A 230 2.60 -7.55 6.00
CA VAL A 230 3.35 -8.68 6.61
C VAL A 230 2.65 -9.24 7.85
N SER A 231 2.00 -8.40 8.66
CA SER A 231 1.33 -8.84 9.89
C SER A 231 0.19 -9.82 9.67
N ASN A 232 -0.41 -9.85 8.46
CA ASN A 232 -1.48 -10.76 8.12
C ASN A 232 -1.04 -12.22 8.12
N LEU A 233 0.23 -12.49 7.76
CA LEU A 233 0.81 -13.82 7.73
C LEU A 233 0.57 -14.61 9.03
N SER A 234 0.76 -13.93 10.15
CA SER A 234 0.75 -14.51 11.49
C SER A 234 -0.56 -14.28 12.26
N PHE A 235 -1.64 -14.02 11.54
CA PHE A 235 -2.93 -13.69 12.16
C PHE A 235 -3.45 -14.75 13.12
N ALA A 236 -3.21 -16.05 12.81
CA ALA A 236 -3.55 -17.17 13.66
C ALA A 236 -2.80 -17.17 15.02
N PHE A 237 -1.70 -16.42 15.14
CA PHE A 237 -0.85 -16.34 16.33
C PHE A 237 -0.99 -15.01 17.09
N ARG A 238 -2.13 -14.32 16.95
CA ARG A 238 -2.38 -13.09 17.72
C ARG A 238 -2.22 -13.34 19.22
N GLY A 239 -1.46 -12.46 19.89
CA GLY A 239 -1.11 -12.59 21.31
C GLY A 239 0.23 -13.30 21.58
N ASN A 240 0.82 -14.01 20.61
CA ASN A 240 2.15 -14.62 20.72
C ASN A 240 3.18 -13.85 19.87
N ASN A 241 3.71 -12.77 20.41
CA ASN A 241 4.60 -11.88 19.65
C ASN A 241 5.90 -12.58 19.24
N THR A 242 6.47 -13.45 20.08
CA THR A 242 7.71 -14.18 19.76
C THR A 242 7.56 -15.03 18.50
N VAL A 243 6.47 -15.78 18.38
CA VAL A 243 6.19 -16.59 17.18
C VAL A 243 5.94 -15.69 15.99
N ARG A 244 5.16 -14.63 16.16
CA ARG A 244 4.85 -13.68 15.07
C ARG A 244 6.10 -13.02 14.52
N GLU A 245 7.00 -12.54 15.35
CA GLU A 245 8.26 -11.93 14.95
C GLU A 245 9.16 -12.91 14.20
N ALA A 246 9.25 -14.17 14.64
CA ALA A 246 9.99 -15.20 13.95
C ALA A 246 9.40 -15.51 12.56
N MET A 247 8.06 -15.60 12.46
CA MET A 247 7.37 -15.81 11.17
C MET A 247 7.61 -14.63 10.21
N HIS A 248 7.49 -13.39 10.71
CA HIS A 248 7.75 -12.20 9.89
C HIS A 248 9.19 -12.14 9.40
N SER A 249 10.16 -12.44 10.30
CA SER A 249 11.57 -12.44 9.95
C SER A 249 11.91 -13.47 8.87
N ALA A 250 11.39 -14.69 8.98
CA ALA A 250 11.57 -15.72 7.96
C ALA A 250 10.93 -15.33 6.62
N PHE A 251 9.72 -14.80 6.65
CA PHE A 251 9.00 -14.36 5.45
C PHE A 251 9.73 -13.21 4.73
N LEU A 252 10.15 -12.19 5.48
CA LEU A 252 10.91 -11.05 4.95
C LEU A 252 12.28 -11.48 4.42
N TYR A 253 12.95 -12.44 5.07
CA TYR A 253 14.20 -12.99 4.55
C TYR A 253 14.01 -13.58 3.16
N HIS A 254 12.99 -14.42 2.96
CA HIS A 254 12.72 -15.00 1.63
C HIS A 254 12.31 -13.93 0.58
N LEU A 255 11.62 -12.89 0.97
CA LEU A 255 11.29 -11.79 0.08
C LEU A 255 12.51 -10.94 -0.29
N SER A 256 13.44 -10.72 0.66
CA SER A 256 14.65 -9.95 0.40
C SER A 256 15.54 -10.62 -0.67
N LEU A 257 15.54 -11.95 -0.75
CA LEU A 257 16.28 -12.70 -1.78
C LEU A 257 15.75 -12.49 -3.20
N ILE A 258 14.54 -11.96 -3.37
CA ILE A 258 13.95 -11.63 -4.67
C ILE A 258 14.33 -10.21 -5.10
N HIS A 259 14.61 -9.36 -4.12
CA HIS A 259 14.94 -7.96 -4.36
C HIS A 259 16.38 -7.75 -4.83
N ILE A 260 17.25 -8.64 -4.45
CA ILE A 260 18.67 -8.66 -4.85
C ILE A 260 18.77 -9.29 -6.29
#